data_70ff511cf8b5db3f1a8a5537df0c4ccf
#
_entry.id   70ff511cf8b5db3f1a8a5537df0c4ccf
#
_cell.length_a   1.000
_cell.length_b   1.000
_cell.length_c   1.000
_cell.angle_alpha   90.00
_cell.angle_beta   90.00
_cell.angle_gamma   90.00
#
_symmetry.space_group_name_H-M   'P 1'
#
loop_
_entity.id
_entity.type
_entity.pdbx_description
1 polymer ?
#
loop_
_entity_poly.entity_id
_entity_poly.type
_entity_poly.pdbx_seq_one_letter_code
_entity_poly.pdbx_strand_id
1 'polypeptide(L)'
;MNPEEKKNSQGGARLVKQQKPPKQKKPKPNRTPKEKALRIAFIVLTVIAALIVILFVAYKLLVVKPEIPNVTPPDTEASPGMEMTGPKLSGDRKEEFYTFLVVGRDTGGGGNTDTIMVMSYDIPNQKLNVLNIPRDTMVNVPWDVKKVNSIYNWASRYDRDGIDYLKEEISYLIGFQPDFTVVVEWEAVGELVDAIGPVWFDVPYDMNYDDGTQDLYIHLEAGYQEIDGDEAMQLLRWR
;
A
#
# COMPACT_ATOMS: atom_id res chain seq x y z
N MET A 1 99.50 -29.14 15.23
CA MET A 1 100.17 -28.41 14.14
C MET A 1 99.32 -27.18 13.84
N ASN A 2 99.78 -26.01 14.33
CA ASN A 2 99.39 -24.63 13.96
C ASN A 2 99.58 -24.43 12.44
N PRO A 3 99.17 -23.38 11.77
CA PRO A 3 98.94 -21.97 12.25
C PRO A 3 97.69 -21.25 11.68
N GLU A 4 97.28 -20.25 12.38
CA GLU A 4 97.40 -18.79 12.11
C GLU A 4 96.47 -18.11 11.11
N GLU A 5 95.83 -17.13 11.70
CA GLU A 5 95.79 -15.68 11.38
C GLU A 5 94.92 -15.24 10.21
N LYS A 6 94.00 -14.36 10.37
CA LYS A 6 94.10 -12.87 10.37
C LYS A 6 92.73 -12.19 10.39
N LYS A 7 92.60 -11.35 11.36
CA LYS A 7 91.91 -10.03 11.34
C LYS A 7 91.38 -9.56 10.00
N ASN A 8 90.15 -9.07 9.96
CA ASN A 8 89.97 -7.69 9.58
C ASN A 8 88.63 -7.08 10.11
N SER A 9 88.75 -6.00 10.81
CA SER A 9 87.75 -5.08 11.27
C SER A 9 87.19 -4.29 10.10
N GLN A 10 85.86 -4.26 9.93
CA GLN A 10 85.25 -3.11 9.20
C GLN A 10 84.06 -2.61 10.00
N GLY A 11 84.23 -1.38 10.44
CA GLY A 11 83.24 -0.58 11.14
C GLY A 11 82.03 -0.31 10.29
N GLY A 12 80.88 -0.77 10.79
CA GLY A 12 79.58 -0.41 10.21
C GLY A 12 79.24 1.02 10.58
N ALA A 13 79.34 1.91 9.62
CA ALA A 13 78.85 3.26 9.71
C ALA A 13 77.34 3.27 9.95
N ARG A 14 76.89 3.64 11.13
CA ARG A 14 75.51 3.87 11.52
C ARG A 14 74.99 5.06 10.71
N LEU A 15 74.20 4.82 9.66
CA LEU A 15 73.46 5.86 8.93
C LEU A 15 72.51 6.57 9.89
N VAL A 16 72.84 7.77 10.25
CA VAL A 16 71.98 8.70 11.00
C VAL A 16 70.80 9.07 10.11
N LYS A 17 69.62 8.56 10.38
CA LYS A 17 68.38 8.98 9.68
C LYS A 17 68.18 10.49 9.98
N GLN A 18 68.39 11.28 8.96
CA GLN A 18 68.04 12.70 8.97
C GLN A 18 66.52 12.83 9.27
N GLN A 19 66.19 13.37 10.41
CA GLN A 19 64.84 13.76 10.78
C GLN A 19 64.38 14.86 9.81
N LYS A 20 63.31 14.59 9.06
CA LYS A 20 62.66 15.62 8.24
C LYS A 20 62.23 16.78 9.15
N PRO A 21 62.47 18.02 8.73
CA PRO A 21 62.09 19.18 9.54
C PRO A 21 60.58 19.20 9.77
N PRO A 22 60.07 19.61 10.93
CA PRO A 22 58.67 19.68 11.27
C PRO A 22 57.96 20.59 10.26
N LYS A 23 56.90 20.07 9.61
CA LYS A 23 56.05 20.84 8.69
C LYS A 23 55.48 22.04 9.46
N GLN A 24 55.96 23.24 9.18
CA GLN A 24 55.39 24.48 9.73
C GLN A 24 53.94 24.57 9.25
N LYS A 25 52.98 24.52 10.20
CA LYS A 25 51.55 24.77 9.93
C LYS A 25 51.42 26.24 9.53
N LYS A 26 51.04 26.47 8.26
CA LYS A 26 50.72 27.82 7.79
C LYS A 26 49.72 28.49 8.73
N PRO A 27 49.91 29.75 9.15
CA PRO A 27 48.99 30.44 10.04
C PRO A 27 47.59 30.51 9.37
N LYS A 28 46.56 30.17 10.14
CA LYS A 28 45.17 30.26 9.66
C LYS A 28 44.85 31.73 9.40
N PRO A 29 44.27 32.05 8.23
CA PRO A 29 43.94 33.46 7.92
C PRO A 29 42.94 34.01 8.94
N ASN A 30 43.28 35.17 9.51
CA ASN A 30 42.44 35.87 10.47
C ASN A 30 41.27 36.50 9.72
N ARG A 31 40.10 35.84 9.73
CA ARG A 31 38.92 36.24 8.96
C ARG A 31 38.10 37.26 9.76
N THR A 32 37.59 38.26 9.09
CA THR A 32 36.68 39.25 9.66
C THR A 32 35.37 38.61 10.15
N PRO A 33 34.65 39.17 11.11
CA PRO A 33 33.38 38.65 11.58
C PRO A 33 32.35 38.45 10.44
N LYS A 34 32.32 39.34 9.43
CA LYS A 34 31.45 39.25 8.26
C LYS A 34 31.79 38.04 7.38
N GLU A 35 33.06 37.75 7.14
CA GLU A 35 33.48 36.56 6.36
C GLU A 35 33.14 35.23 7.08
N LYS A 36 33.24 35.22 8.42
CA LYS A 36 32.83 34.06 9.22
C LYS A 36 31.31 33.83 9.12
N ALA A 37 30.53 34.92 9.26
CA ALA A 37 29.05 34.83 9.12
C ALA A 37 28.62 34.37 7.71
N LEU A 38 29.24 34.91 6.65
CA LEU A 38 28.93 34.51 5.26
C LEU A 38 29.26 33.02 5.02
N ARG A 39 30.37 32.55 5.58
CA ARG A 39 30.77 31.15 5.46
C ARG A 39 29.81 30.19 6.21
N ILE A 40 29.36 30.59 7.41
CA ILE A 40 28.37 29.83 8.16
C ILE A 40 27.07 29.78 7.38
N ALA A 41 26.60 30.92 6.85
CA ALA A 41 25.40 30.97 6.00
C ALA A 41 25.52 30.07 4.78
N PHE A 42 26.68 30.08 4.10
CA PHE A 42 26.92 29.19 2.94
C PHE A 42 26.91 27.71 3.35
N ILE A 43 27.52 27.33 4.48
CA ILE A 43 27.50 25.97 5.01
C ILE A 43 26.06 25.55 5.34
N VAL A 44 25.29 26.41 5.99
CA VAL A 44 23.88 26.11 6.31
C VAL A 44 23.07 25.93 5.05
N LEU A 45 23.26 26.79 4.04
CA LEU A 45 22.55 26.68 2.76
C LEU A 45 22.91 25.37 2.03
N THR A 46 24.18 24.97 2.04
CA THR A 46 24.61 23.71 1.39
C THR A 46 24.06 22.48 2.12
N VAL A 47 23.97 22.52 3.46
CA VAL A 47 23.36 21.44 4.25
C VAL A 47 21.86 21.33 3.95
N ILE A 48 21.15 22.47 3.90
CA ILE A 48 19.72 22.48 3.54
C ILE A 48 19.50 21.93 2.13
N ALA A 49 20.31 22.36 1.15
CA ALA A 49 20.22 21.85 -0.21
C ALA A 49 20.49 20.33 -0.27
N ALA A 50 21.49 19.86 0.47
CA ALA A 50 21.76 18.41 0.55
C ALA A 50 20.60 17.64 1.17
N LEU A 51 19.98 18.16 2.23
CA LEU A 51 18.80 17.55 2.86
C LEU A 51 17.61 17.48 1.88
N ILE A 52 17.35 18.55 1.13
CA ILE A 52 16.29 18.57 0.11
C ILE A 52 16.55 17.49 -0.96
N VAL A 53 17.79 17.35 -1.43
CA VAL A 53 18.15 16.32 -2.40
C VAL A 53 17.96 14.91 -1.83
N ILE A 54 18.39 14.70 -0.57
CA ILE A 54 18.22 13.40 0.10
C ILE A 54 16.74 13.07 0.26
N LEU A 55 15.90 14.02 0.69
CA LEU A 55 14.46 13.84 0.82
C LEU A 55 13.81 13.56 -0.55
N PHE A 56 14.24 14.25 -1.61
CA PHE A 56 13.74 14.01 -2.95
C PHE A 56 14.11 12.62 -3.47
N VAL A 57 15.35 12.18 -3.24
CA VAL A 57 15.79 10.83 -3.63
C VAL A 57 15.04 9.77 -2.79
N ALA A 58 14.90 9.98 -1.48
CA ALA A 58 14.14 9.09 -0.63
C ALA A 58 12.67 9.01 -1.08
N TYR A 59 12.04 10.14 -1.40
CA TYR A 59 10.69 10.16 -1.97
C TYR A 59 10.59 9.34 -3.26
N LYS A 60 11.53 9.51 -4.19
CA LYS A 60 11.56 8.75 -5.46
C LYS A 60 11.77 7.25 -5.27
N LEU A 61 12.53 6.85 -4.23
CA LEU A 61 12.78 5.44 -3.92
C LEU A 61 11.61 4.79 -3.14
N LEU A 62 10.92 5.56 -2.31
CA LEU A 62 9.81 5.06 -1.48
C LEU A 62 8.47 5.07 -2.23
N VAL A 63 8.26 6.05 -3.12
CA VAL A 63 7.06 6.11 -3.96
C VAL A 63 7.24 5.22 -5.18
N VAL A 64 6.92 3.95 -5.01
CA VAL A 64 6.81 2.99 -6.12
C VAL A 64 5.44 3.21 -6.75
N LYS A 65 5.40 3.63 -8.02
CA LYS A 65 4.13 3.61 -8.76
C LYS A 65 3.71 2.15 -8.94
N PRO A 66 2.45 1.79 -8.58
CA PRO A 66 1.98 0.44 -8.80
C PRO A 66 2.05 0.12 -10.30
N GLU A 67 2.63 -1.04 -10.63
CA GLU A 67 2.61 -1.54 -12.00
C GLU A 67 1.17 -1.93 -12.33
N ILE A 68 0.65 -1.36 -13.43
CA ILE A 68 -0.66 -1.72 -13.92
C ILE A 68 -0.55 -3.11 -14.53
N PRO A 69 -1.32 -4.10 -14.05
CA PRO A 69 -1.33 -5.42 -14.67
C PRO A 69 -1.64 -5.27 -16.16
N ASN A 70 -0.93 -6.02 -17.01
CA ASN A 70 -1.25 -6.08 -18.43
C ASN A 70 -2.57 -6.85 -18.57
N VAL A 71 -3.66 -6.11 -18.46
CA VAL A 71 -5.00 -6.69 -18.52
C VAL A 71 -5.33 -6.90 -19.98
N THR A 72 -5.26 -8.14 -20.41
CA THR A 72 -5.86 -8.54 -21.68
C THR A 72 -7.37 -8.33 -21.55
N PRO A 73 -8.03 -7.64 -22.48
CA PRO A 73 -9.49 -7.60 -22.50
C PRO A 73 -10.02 -9.02 -22.39
N PRO A 74 -11.10 -9.27 -21.65
CA PRO A 74 -11.67 -10.61 -21.55
C PRO A 74 -11.86 -11.14 -22.96
N ASP A 75 -11.16 -12.24 -23.26
CA ASP A 75 -11.24 -12.87 -24.58
C ASP A 75 -12.70 -13.24 -24.83
N THR A 76 -13.18 -12.90 -26.03
CA THR A 76 -14.53 -13.20 -26.51
C THR A 76 -14.81 -14.71 -26.55
N GLU A 77 -13.82 -15.55 -26.25
CA GLU A 77 -13.89 -17.01 -26.21
C GLU A 77 -14.10 -17.59 -24.80
N ALA A 78 -14.24 -16.73 -23.78
CA ALA A 78 -14.50 -17.17 -22.42
C ALA A 78 -15.89 -17.80 -22.31
N SER A 79 -15.92 -19.07 -22.05
CA SER A 79 -17.06 -19.96 -21.74
C SER A 79 -18.22 -19.91 -22.72
N PRO A 80 -18.58 -21.03 -23.36
CA PRO A 80 -19.74 -21.09 -24.27
C PRO A 80 -21.03 -20.69 -23.55
N GLY A 81 -21.56 -19.52 -23.88
CA GLY A 81 -22.83 -19.02 -23.35
C GLY A 81 -22.72 -17.67 -22.62
N MET A 82 -21.53 -17.09 -22.45
CA MET A 82 -21.36 -15.78 -21.86
C MET A 82 -21.05 -14.74 -22.94
N GLU A 83 -22.08 -13.99 -23.36
CA GLU A 83 -21.88 -12.80 -24.16
C GLU A 83 -21.67 -11.61 -23.23
N MET A 84 -20.67 -10.76 -23.53
CA MET A 84 -20.49 -9.48 -22.83
C MET A 84 -21.77 -8.66 -22.95
N THR A 85 -22.41 -8.37 -21.82
CA THR A 85 -23.65 -7.61 -21.75
C THR A 85 -23.42 -6.11 -21.60
N GLY A 86 -22.17 -5.71 -21.26
CA GLY A 86 -21.78 -4.31 -21.07
C GLY A 86 -21.18 -3.65 -22.32
N PRO A 87 -21.01 -2.33 -22.30
CA PRO A 87 -20.40 -1.59 -23.39
C PRO A 87 -18.93 -1.99 -23.53
N LYS A 88 -18.48 -2.25 -24.76
CA LYS A 88 -17.07 -2.43 -25.07
C LYS A 88 -16.39 -1.07 -25.05
N LEU A 89 -15.41 -0.90 -24.16
CA LEU A 89 -14.57 0.29 -24.21
C LEU A 89 -13.54 0.12 -25.33
N SER A 90 -13.56 1.05 -26.28
CA SER A 90 -12.55 1.14 -27.34
C SER A 90 -11.72 2.40 -27.13
N GLY A 91 -10.41 2.27 -27.13
CA GLY A 91 -9.47 3.39 -27.00
C GLY A 91 -8.25 3.05 -26.16
N ASP A 92 -7.25 3.92 -26.24
CA ASP A 92 -6.07 3.80 -25.42
C ASP A 92 -6.40 4.11 -23.97
N ARG A 93 -5.77 3.37 -23.07
CA ARG A 93 -5.91 3.59 -21.64
C ARG A 93 -5.33 4.94 -21.25
N LYS A 94 -6.08 5.68 -20.42
CA LYS A 94 -5.59 6.94 -19.84
C LYS A 94 -4.40 6.67 -18.91
N GLU A 95 -3.31 7.42 -19.09
CA GLU A 95 -2.16 7.35 -18.20
C GLU A 95 -2.52 7.83 -16.77
N GLU A 96 -1.88 7.25 -15.77
CA GLU A 96 -2.10 7.56 -14.35
C GLU A 96 -3.59 7.49 -13.92
N PHE A 97 -4.32 6.58 -14.52
CA PHE A 97 -5.71 6.27 -14.21
C PHE A 97 -5.82 4.81 -13.74
N TYR A 98 -6.23 4.62 -12.51
CA TYR A 98 -6.31 3.31 -11.87
C TYR A 98 -7.74 2.92 -11.57
N THR A 99 -8.06 1.64 -11.75
CA THR A 99 -9.38 1.08 -11.47
C THR A 99 -9.29 -0.04 -10.43
N PHE A 100 -10.26 -0.06 -9.52
CA PHE A 100 -10.31 -1.00 -8.41
C PHE A 100 -11.69 -1.65 -8.36
N LEU A 101 -11.74 -2.97 -8.19
CA LEU A 101 -12.91 -3.67 -7.72
C LEU A 101 -12.80 -3.80 -6.21
N VAL A 102 -13.72 -3.21 -5.46
CA VAL A 102 -13.79 -3.31 -4.00
C VAL A 102 -14.97 -4.20 -3.64
N VAL A 103 -14.69 -5.26 -2.92
CA VAL A 103 -15.66 -6.29 -2.54
C VAL A 103 -15.71 -6.40 -1.03
N GLY A 104 -16.87 -6.15 -0.44
CA GLY A 104 -17.14 -6.47 0.96
C GLY A 104 -17.67 -7.89 1.07
N ARG A 105 -16.98 -8.72 1.86
CA ARG A 105 -17.30 -10.13 2.06
C ARG A 105 -17.68 -10.42 3.51
N ASP A 106 -18.80 -11.11 3.69
CA ASP A 106 -19.18 -11.68 4.98
C ASP A 106 -18.51 -13.05 5.15
N THR A 107 -17.62 -13.17 6.14
CA THR A 107 -16.92 -14.42 6.48
C THR A 107 -17.73 -15.31 7.41
N GLY A 108 -18.66 -14.73 8.19
CA GLY A 108 -19.45 -15.45 9.19
C GLY A 108 -20.72 -16.15 8.67
N GLY A 109 -21.25 -15.73 7.51
CA GLY A 109 -22.60 -16.13 7.03
C GLY A 109 -22.65 -16.96 5.76
N GLY A 110 -21.52 -17.49 5.26
CA GLY A 110 -21.48 -18.28 4.02
C GLY A 110 -20.80 -17.56 2.86
N GLY A 111 -20.08 -16.46 3.11
CA GLY A 111 -19.18 -15.81 2.15
C GLY A 111 -19.89 -15.01 1.07
N ASN A 112 -21.04 -14.44 1.36
CA ASN A 112 -21.74 -13.57 0.40
C ASN A 112 -20.96 -12.27 0.20
N THR A 113 -21.00 -11.77 -1.03
CA THR A 113 -20.45 -10.47 -1.40
C THR A 113 -21.58 -9.45 -1.42
N ASP A 114 -21.80 -8.77 -0.30
CA ASP A 114 -22.92 -7.84 -0.13
C ASP A 114 -22.60 -6.42 -0.61
N THR A 115 -21.33 -6.06 -0.64
CA THR A 115 -20.86 -4.77 -1.15
C THR A 115 -19.95 -5.01 -2.34
N ILE A 116 -20.30 -4.42 -3.47
CA ILE A 116 -19.52 -4.51 -4.71
C ILE A 116 -19.42 -3.10 -5.28
N MET A 117 -18.22 -2.57 -5.35
CA MET A 117 -17.98 -1.23 -5.89
C MET A 117 -16.85 -1.27 -6.92
N VAL A 118 -17.02 -0.52 -7.98
CA VAL A 118 -15.94 -0.23 -8.93
C VAL A 118 -15.51 1.21 -8.72
N MET A 119 -14.24 1.39 -8.40
CA MET A 119 -13.67 2.70 -8.19
C MET A 119 -12.69 3.03 -9.30
N SER A 120 -12.61 4.30 -9.68
CA SER A 120 -11.56 4.78 -10.57
C SER A 120 -10.90 6.03 -9.99
N TYR A 121 -9.58 6.06 -10.00
CA TYR A 121 -8.80 7.18 -9.52
C TYR A 121 -7.95 7.79 -10.63
N ASP A 122 -8.27 9.03 -10.94
CA ASP A 122 -7.58 9.87 -11.92
C ASP A 122 -6.56 10.74 -11.18
N ILE A 123 -5.29 10.33 -11.20
CA ILE A 123 -4.24 11.02 -10.44
C ILE A 123 -4.01 12.45 -10.95
N PRO A 124 -3.85 12.71 -12.26
CA PRO A 124 -3.66 14.07 -12.76
C PRO A 124 -4.76 15.06 -12.37
N ASN A 125 -6.00 14.59 -12.32
CA ASN A 125 -7.14 15.43 -11.98
C ASN A 125 -7.57 15.31 -10.51
N GLN A 126 -6.89 14.47 -9.69
CA GLN A 126 -7.22 14.19 -8.29
C GLN A 126 -8.70 13.85 -8.10
N LYS A 127 -9.24 13.03 -9.01
CA LYS A 127 -10.66 12.68 -9.05
C LYS A 127 -10.86 11.19 -8.77
N LEU A 128 -11.64 10.90 -7.74
CA LEU A 128 -12.15 9.57 -7.43
C LEU A 128 -13.61 9.46 -7.89
N ASN A 129 -13.91 8.45 -8.69
CA ASN A 129 -15.29 8.07 -9.00
C ASN A 129 -15.58 6.72 -8.37
N VAL A 130 -16.81 6.54 -7.90
CA VAL A 130 -17.26 5.29 -7.29
C VAL A 130 -18.58 4.89 -7.94
N LEU A 131 -18.63 3.66 -8.45
CA LEU A 131 -19.83 3.01 -8.96
C LEU A 131 -20.19 1.86 -8.02
N ASN A 132 -21.31 1.97 -7.33
CA ASN A 132 -21.84 0.86 -6.54
C ASN A 132 -22.66 -0.08 -7.42
N ILE A 133 -22.36 -1.37 -7.36
CA ILE A 133 -23.12 -2.42 -8.05
C ILE A 133 -24.02 -3.09 -7.01
N PRO A 134 -25.36 -2.93 -7.09
CA PRO A 134 -26.26 -3.57 -6.14
C PRO A 134 -26.07 -5.10 -6.13
N ARG A 135 -26.04 -5.70 -4.97
CA ARG A 135 -25.81 -7.14 -4.79
C ARG A 135 -26.82 -8.04 -5.53
N ASP A 136 -28.01 -7.53 -5.77
CA ASP A 136 -29.09 -8.22 -6.50
C ASP A 136 -29.07 -7.94 -8.01
N THR A 137 -28.04 -7.27 -8.53
CA THR A 137 -27.87 -7.07 -9.97
C THR A 137 -27.87 -8.39 -10.69
N MET A 138 -28.71 -8.51 -11.73
CA MET A 138 -28.78 -9.73 -12.53
C MET A 138 -27.57 -9.87 -13.43
N VAL A 139 -27.04 -11.07 -13.48
CA VAL A 139 -25.90 -11.47 -14.31
C VAL A 139 -26.28 -12.70 -15.16
N ASN A 140 -25.62 -12.86 -16.30
CA ASN A 140 -25.90 -13.97 -17.20
C ASN A 140 -25.02 -15.19 -16.89
N VAL A 141 -25.35 -15.87 -15.78
CA VAL A 141 -24.62 -17.05 -15.29
C VAL A 141 -25.43 -18.32 -15.52
N PRO A 142 -24.81 -19.51 -15.66
CA PRO A 142 -25.45 -20.75 -16.01
C PRO A 142 -26.25 -21.44 -14.88
N TRP A 143 -26.23 -20.90 -13.65
CA TRP A 143 -26.96 -21.46 -12.51
C TRP A 143 -28.23 -20.67 -12.18
N ASP A 144 -29.08 -21.21 -11.29
CA ASP A 144 -30.40 -20.69 -11.00
C ASP A 144 -30.45 -19.31 -10.38
N VAL A 145 -29.58 -19.03 -9.43
CA VAL A 145 -29.51 -17.72 -8.74
C VAL A 145 -28.67 -16.77 -9.56
N LYS A 146 -29.31 -16.03 -10.45
CA LYS A 146 -28.67 -15.12 -11.41
C LYS A 146 -28.40 -13.74 -10.82
N LYS A 147 -27.80 -13.69 -9.63
CA LYS A 147 -27.44 -12.45 -8.93
C LYS A 147 -25.94 -12.35 -8.76
N VAL A 148 -25.40 -11.15 -8.87
CA VAL A 148 -23.95 -10.91 -8.78
C VAL A 148 -23.36 -11.39 -7.45
N ASN A 149 -24.09 -11.28 -6.35
CA ASN A 149 -23.63 -11.75 -5.03
C ASN A 149 -23.53 -13.29 -4.91
N SER A 150 -24.18 -14.06 -5.82
CA SER A 150 -24.11 -15.50 -5.82
C SER A 150 -22.84 -16.06 -6.47
N ILE A 151 -22.13 -15.22 -7.21
CA ILE A 151 -20.98 -15.64 -8.04
C ILE A 151 -19.84 -16.18 -7.18
N TYR A 152 -19.44 -15.42 -6.18
CA TYR A 152 -18.36 -15.82 -5.27
C TYR A 152 -18.62 -17.19 -4.63
N ASN A 153 -19.79 -17.36 -4.03
CA ASN A 153 -20.18 -18.60 -3.37
C ASN A 153 -20.29 -19.78 -4.32
N TRP A 154 -20.82 -19.53 -5.50
CA TRP A 154 -20.92 -20.58 -6.52
C TRP A 154 -19.53 -21.04 -6.95
N ALA A 155 -18.61 -20.12 -7.28
CA ALA A 155 -17.25 -20.45 -7.69
C ALA A 155 -16.49 -21.22 -6.59
N SER A 156 -16.58 -20.77 -5.36
CA SER A 156 -15.93 -21.41 -4.21
C SER A 156 -16.43 -22.85 -3.95
N ARG A 157 -17.71 -23.14 -4.23
CA ARG A 157 -18.25 -24.51 -4.12
C ARG A 157 -17.70 -25.48 -5.18
N TYR A 158 -17.20 -24.95 -6.28
CA TYR A 158 -16.64 -25.74 -7.38
C TYR A 158 -15.12 -25.64 -7.46
N ASP A 159 -14.48 -25.33 -6.34
CA ASP A 159 -13.00 -25.26 -6.19
C ASP A 159 -12.35 -24.25 -7.16
N ARG A 160 -13.05 -23.13 -7.39
CA ARG A 160 -12.59 -22.01 -8.21
C ARG A 160 -12.32 -20.81 -7.30
N ASP A 161 -11.41 -19.93 -7.73
CA ASP A 161 -11.21 -18.65 -7.03
C ASP A 161 -12.46 -17.76 -7.19
N GLY A 162 -13.17 -17.54 -6.06
CA GLY A 162 -14.43 -16.80 -6.05
C GLY A 162 -14.26 -15.33 -6.43
N ILE A 163 -13.11 -14.74 -6.09
CA ILE A 163 -12.80 -13.34 -6.38
C ILE A 163 -12.46 -13.15 -7.85
N ASP A 164 -11.64 -14.03 -8.42
CA ASP A 164 -11.29 -13.97 -9.83
C ASP A 164 -12.54 -14.15 -10.71
N TYR A 165 -13.40 -15.08 -10.32
CA TYR A 165 -14.64 -15.33 -11.06
C TYR A 165 -15.63 -14.15 -10.96
N LEU A 166 -15.75 -13.55 -9.76
CA LEU A 166 -16.53 -12.33 -9.57
C LEU A 166 -15.97 -11.16 -10.38
N LYS A 167 -14.64 -10.99 -10.40
CA LYS A 167 -13.96 -9.96 -11.19
C LYS A 167 -14.24 -10.12 -12.69
N GLU A 168 -14.21 -11.34 -13.19
CA GLU A 168 -14.55 -11.66 -14.59
C GLU A 168 -15.99 -11.24 -14.91
N GLU A 169 -16.96 -11.65 -14.09
CA GLU A 169 -18.37 -11.32 -14.28
C GLU A 169 -18.65 -9.81 -14.21
N ILE A 170 -18.01 -9.12 -13.26
CA ILE A 170 -18.09 -7.65 -13.17
C ILE A 170 -17.52 -7.02 -14.45
N SER A 171 -16.44 -7.59 -15.01
CA SER A 171 -15.83 -7.09 -16.24
C SER A 171 -16.81 -7.16 -17.43
N TYR A 172 -17.63 -8.18 -17.49
CA TYR A 172 -18.71 -8.27 -18.50
C TYR A 172 -19.79 -7.22 -18.30
N LEU A 173 -20.13 -6.87 -17.06
CA LEU A 173 -21.11 -5.82 -16.78
C LEU A 173 -20.65 -4.42 -17.14
N ILE A 174 -19.39 -4.09 -16.81
CA ILE A 174 -18.84 -2.73 -16.96
C ILE A 174 -18.06 -2.51 -18.26
N GLY A 175 -17.75 -3.60 -18.99
CA GLY A 175 -17.06 -3.57 -20.29
C GLY A 175 -15.54 -3.43 -20.23
N PHE A 176 -14.93 -3.47 -19.03
CA PHE A 176 -13.48 -3.48 -18.82
C PHE A 176 -13.13 -4.29 -17.58
N GLN A 177 -11.87 -4.74 -17.48
CA GLN A 177 -11.39 -5.45 -16.31
C GLN A 177 -10.74 -4.45 -15.34
N PRO A 178 -11.17 -4.41 -14.06
CA PRO A 178 -10.49 -3.60 -13.04
C PRO A 178 -9.02 -4.02 -12.84
N ASP A 179 -8.14 -3.05 -12.63
CA ASP A 179 -6.71 -3.30 -12.46
C ASP A 179 -6.39 -4.05 -11.19
N PHE A 180 -7.02 -3.64 -10.12
CA PHE A 180 -6.79 -4.17 -8.79
C PHE A 180 -8.10 -4.64 -8.17
N THR A 181 -7.99 -5.62 -7.28
CA THR A 181 -9.11 -6.07 -6.46
C THR A 181 -8.76 -5.91 -4.99
N VAL A 182 -9.66 -5.29 -4.24
CA VAL A 182 -9.55 -5.11 -2.79
C VAL A 182 -10.72 -5.87 -2.16
N VAL A 183 -10.41 -6.87 -1.37
CA VAL A 183 -11.40 -7.61 -0.60
C VAL A 183 -11.36 -7.10 0.82
N VAL A 184 -12.50 -6.60 1.29
CA VAL A 184 -12.68 -6.13 2.67
C VAL A 184 -13.56 -7.17 3.36
N GLU A 185 -12.98 -7.93 4.24
CA GLU A 185 -13.71 -8.78 5.15
C GLU A 185 -14.32 -7.89 6.23
N TRP A 186 -15.45 -8.30 6.76
CA TRP A 186 -16.13 -7.42 7.67
C TRP A 186 -15.34 -7.17 8.97
N GLU A 187 -14.56 -8.15 9.42
CA GLU A 187 -13.64 -8.02 10.55
C GLU A 187 -12.58 -6.94 10.34
N ALA A 188 -12.18 -6.72 9.09
CA ALA A 188 -11.19 -5.70 8.73
C ALA A 188 -11.65 -4.27 9.05
N VAL A 189 -12.95 -4.02 9.24
CA VAL A 189 -13.44 -2.71 9.65
C VAL A 189 -13.04 -2.41 11.10
N GLY A 190 -13.18 -3.40 12.00
CA GLY A 190 -12.71 -3.29 13.38
C GLY A 190 -11.19 -3.06 13.43
N GLU A 191 -10.43 -3.87 12.72
CA GLU A 191 -8.96 -3.72 12.62
C GLU A 191 -8.54 -2.35 12.07
N LEU A 192 -9.31 -1.80 11.12
CA LEU A 192 -9.05 -0.46 10.58
C LEU A 192 -9.26 0.62 11.64
N VAL A 193 -10.34 0.54 12.41
CA VAL A 193 -10.60 1.48 13.51
C VAL A 193 -9.50 1.41 14.55
N ASP A 194 -9.07 0.21 14.93
CA ASP A 194 -7.97 0.02 15.88
C ASP A 194 -6.64 0.58 15.36
N ALA A 195 -6.39 0.44 14.05
CA ALA A 195 -5.16 0.94 13.41
C ALA A 195 -5.10 2.48 13.33
N ILE A 196 -6.23 3.15 13.12
CA ILE A 196 -6.30 4.63 13.07
C ILE A 196 -6.52 5.27 14.45
N GLY A 197 -6.84 4.46 15.45
CA GLY A 197 -7.29 4.87 16.77
C GLY A 197 -8.81 5.01 16.86
N PRO A 198 -9.35 4.97 18.09
CA PRO A 198 -10.80 5.00 18.31
C PRO A 198 -11.43 6.24 17.69
N VAL A 199 -12.67 6.09 17.21
CA VAL A 199 -13.42 7.15 16.54
C VAL A 199 -14.54 7.67 17.44
N TRP A 200 -14.77 8.98 17.41
CA TRP A 200 -15.88 9.59 18.15
C TRP A 200 -17.16 9.46 17.34
N PHE A 201 -18.19 8.86 17.96
CA PHE A 201 -19.49 8.65 17.35
C PHE A 201 -20.62 8.95 18.34
N ASP A 202 -21.72 9.50 17.83
CA ASP A 202 -22.92 9.74 18.61
C ASP A 202 -23.90 8.57 18.42
N VAL A 203 -23.87 7.62 19.38
CA VAL A 203 -24.76 6.45 19.38
C VAL A 203 -26.19 6.92 19.66
N PRO A 204 -27.15 6.71 18.74
CA PRO A 204 -28.45 7.38 18.81
C PRO A 204 -29.37 6.88 19.92
N TYR A 205 -29.18 5.66 20.38
CA TYR A 205 -29.94 5.00 21.46
C TYR A 205 -29.17 3.79 21.99
N ASP A 206 -29.58 3.29 23.17
CA ASP A 206 -28.98 2.08 23.75
C ASP A 206 -29.23 0.87 22.85
N MET A 207 -28.14 0.19 22.47
CA MET A 207 -28.16 -0.98 21.62
C MET A 207 -27.79 -2.20 22.45
N ASN A 208 -28.78 -3.03 22.80
CA ASN A 208 -28.58 -4.25 23.55
C ASN A 208 -29.23 -5.42 22.82
N TYR A 209 -28.38 -6.34 22.33
CA TYR A 209 -28.84 -7.51 21.62
C TYR A 209 -27.84 -8.67 21.76
N ASP A 210 -28.36 -9.86 22.12
CA ASP A 210 -27.59 -11.09 22.30
C ASP A 210 -28.14 -12.19 21.40
N ASP A 211 -27.30 -12.73 20.51
CA ASP A 211 -27.60 -13.91 19.73
C ASP A 211 -26.44 -14.90 19.78
N GLY A 212 -26.50 -15.84 20.73
CA GLY A 212 -25.46 -16.87 20.86
C GLY A 212 -25.38 -17.85 19.69
N THR A 213 -26.37 -17.88 18.78
CA THR A 213 -26.31 -18.74 17.59
C THR A 213 -25.44 -18.15 16.49
N GLN A 214 -25.33 -16.83 16.45
CA GLN A 214 -24.51 -16.07 15.51
C GLN A 214 -23.22 -15.51 16.14
N ASP A 215 -22.99 -15.83 17.41
CA ASP A 215 -21.90 -15.23 18.20
C ASP A 215 -21.92 -13.69 18.09
N LEU A 216 -23.12 -13.13 18.28
CA LEU A 216 -23.39 -11.70 18.15
C LEU A 216 -23.84 -11.12 19.48
N TYR A 217 -23.01 -10.28 20.04
CA TYR A 217 -23.27 -9.55 21.28
C TYR A 217 -23.09 -8.07 21.01
N ILE A 218 -24.13 -7.27 21.24
CA ILE A 218 -24.13 -5.82 21.01
C ILE A 218 -24.53 -5.15 22.32
N HIS A 219 -23.63 -4.34 22.86
CA HIS A 219 -23.84 -3.59 24.11
C HIS A 219 -23.22 -2.21 23.98
N LEU A 220 -23.97 -1.26 23.37
CA LEU A 220 -23.56 0.12 23.21
C LEU A 220 -24.57 1.02 23.93
N GLU A 221 -24.08 1.91 24.77
CA GLU A 221 -24.90 2.93 25.41
C GLU A 221 -25.13 4.12 24.45
N ALA A 222 -26.27 4.80 24.60
CA ALA A 222 -26.56 6.01 23.84
C ALA A 222 -25.63 7.16 24.24
N GLY A 223 -25.25 7.98 23.25
CA GLY A 223 -24.53 9.22 23.49
C GLY A 223 -23.22 9.32 22.69
N TYR A 224 -22.59 10.50 22.81
CA TYR A 224 -21.34 10.79 22.14
C TYR A 224 -20.18 10.19 22.91
N GLN A 225 -19.55 9.19 22.32
CA GLN A 225 -18.50 8.39 22.96
C GLN A 225 -17.41 8.00 21.97
N GLU A 226 -16.29 7.59 22.49
CA GLU A 226 -15.18 7.01 21.76
C GLU A 226 -15.50 5.53 21.51
N ILE A 227 -15.40 5.08 20.27
CA ILE A 227 -15.71 3.72 19.81
C ILE A 227 -14.43 3.09 19.31
N ASP A 228 -14.06 1.95 19.86
CA ASP A 228 -12.97 1.11 19.38
C ASP A 228 -13.41 0.19 18.22
N GLY A 229 -12.52 -0.71 17.77
CA GLY A 229 -12.80 -1.61 16.65
C GLY A 229 -13.95 -2.58 16.94
N ASP A 230 -14.02 -3.14 18.15
CA ASP A 230 -15.06 -4.08 18.54
C ASP A 230 -16.42 -3.37 18.65
N GLU A 231 -16.46 -2.19 19.23
CA GLU A 231 -17.66 -1.37 19.34
C GLU A 231 -18.15 -0.86 17.97
N ALA A 232 -17.21 -0.52 17.07
CA ALA A 232 -17.54 -0.17 15.69
C ALA A 232 -18.19 -1.36 14.95
N MET A 233 -17.69 -2.58 15.18
CA MET A 233 -18.29 -3.79 14.64
C MET A 233 -19.70 -4.06 15.20
N GLN A 234 -19.92 -3.84 16.49
CA GLN A 234 -21.24 -3.94 17.10
C GLN A 234 -22.21 -2.93 16.47
N LEU A 235 -21.78 -1.67 16.31
CA LEU A 235 -22.58 -0.60 15.69
C LEU A 235 -23.00 -0.96 14.26
N LEU A 236 -22.08 -1.48 13.45
CA LEU A 236 -22.35 -1.86 12.06
C LEU A 236 -23.27 -3.09 11.93
N ARG A 237 -23.28 -3.95 12.93
CA ARG A 237 -24.15 -5.14 12.96
C ARG A 237 -25.54 -4.88 13.53
N TRP A 238 -25.76 -3.73 14.15
CA TRP A 238 -27.07 -3.34 14.65
C TRP A 238 -28.08 -3.20 13.51
N ARG A 239 -29.27 -3.83 13.65
CA ARG A 239 -30.37 -3.82 12.66
C ARG A 239 -31.70 -3.51 13.30
#